data_255bc6dcde355dfdcfa9b91234c7947e
#
_entry.id   255bc6dcde355dfdcfa9b91234c7947e
#
_cell.length_a   1.000
_cell.length_b   1.000
_cell.length_c   1.000
_cell.angle_alpha   90.00
_cell.angle_beta   90.00
_cell.angle_gamma   90.00
#
_symmetry.space_group_name_H-M   'P 1'
#
loop_
_entity.id
_entity.type
_entity.pdbx_description
1 polymer ?
#
loop_
_entity_poly.entity_id
_entity_poly.type
_entity_poly.pdbx_seq_one_letter_code
_entity_poly.pdbx_strand_id
1 'polypeptide(L)'
;MDQIRPGAGGREPGAGRGAVGAASPVDVVDLARSLIDIESTTGNEGEVGAWLASYLRGRGYSVLEQPLQPLAGPRSEVPGSRFPAPGPRINVIAAVGEPEVVFSTHFDCVPPFFPSRVDGDLLYGRGACDAKGILASQVAAAERLRAKGETRVGLVFVGGEERGSDGAKAANRIASKSKFLINGEPTELRLGAATRGAFRVRLRAKGKAAHSGYPELGESAIDKLIDCLVALRDAPWPADSLLGTTHYTIGLISGGVAPNVISPHAEAEVFFRTVGEHQPLRDILHRVLANRVEIEEILELPAVRMHTVPGFDTAVFSYFSDVPFLSNWGRPLLIGPGTIHVAHTDREHIAIADLDRAVETYATLAATLLAS
;
A
#
# COMPACT_ATOMS: atom_id res chain seq x y z
N MET A 1 10.19 77.99 -33.15
CA MET A 1 9.15 78.25 -32.14
C MET A 1 8.41 76.95 -32.02
N ASP A 2 8.43 76.09 -31.03
CA ASP A 2 8.83 76.22 -29.65
C ASP A 2 9.41 74.87 -29.18
N GLN A 3 10.33 74.96 -28.27
CA GLN A 3 10.99 73.86 -27.61
C GLN A 3 10.07 73.10 -26.67
N ILE A 4 10.14 71.77 -26.58
CA ILE A 4 9.79 71.02 -25.37
C ILE A 4 10.89 70.02 -25.05
N ARG A 5 11.42 70.09 -23.83
CA ARG A 5 12.47 69.32 -23.20
C ARG A 5 12.01 67.94 -22.80
N PRO A 6 12.91 66.92 -22.62
CA PRO A 6 12.56 65.57 -22.16
C PRO A 6 12.48 65.54 -20.65
N GLY A 7 11.43 64.86 -20.14
CA GLY A 7 11.22 64.57 -18.72
C GLY A 7 11.73 63.15 -18.36
N ALA A 8 12.45 63.08 -17.25
CA ALA A 8 13.17 61.91 -16.74
C ALA A 8 12.27 60.90 -16.01
N GLY A 9 12.77 59.68 -15.89
CA GLY A 9 12.58 58.82 -14.75
C GLY A 9 11.53 57.71 -14.81
N GLY A 10 11.76 56.69 -15.63
CA GLY A 10 11.14 55.38 -15.41
C GLY A 10 11.87 54.62 -14.32
N ARG A 11 11.26 54.49 -13.15
CA ARG A 11 11.70 53.53 -12.10
C ARG A 11 11.30 52.14 -12.56
N GLU A 12 12.25 51.22 -12.66
CA GLU A 12 12.02 49.80 -12.76
C GLU A 12 11.31 49.32 -11.47
N PRO A 13 10.29 48.46 -11.57
CA PRO A 13 9.74 47.81 -10.38
C PRO A 13 10.69 46.69 -9.92
N GLY A 14 11.38 46.91 -8.81
CA GLY A 14 12.18 45.90 -8.15
C GLY A 14 11.35 44.64 -7.88
N ALA A 15 11.88 43.52 -8.38
CA ALA A 15 11.36 42.17 -8.06
C ALA A 15 11.52 41.92 -6.55
N GLY A 16 10.51 42.27 -5.77
CA GLY A 16 10.37 41.86 -4.39
C GLY A 16 10.16 40.35 -4.38
N ARG A 17 11.20 39.57 -4.06
CA ARG A 17 11.06 38.21 -3.58
C ARG A 17 10.27 38.30 -2.27
N GLY A 18 8.95 38.12 -2.35
CA GLY A 18 8.11 37.93 -1.18
C GLY A 18 8.60 36.70 -0.46
N ALA A 19 9.10 36.86 0.77
CA ALA A 19 9.33 35.75 1.67
C ALA A 19 7.98 35.04 1.84
N VAL A 20 7.89 33.80 1.38
CA VAL A 20 6.74 32.93 1.64
C VAL A 20 6.70 32.79 3.16
N GLY A 21 5.70 33.42 3.81
CA GLY A 21 5.52 33.32 5.23
C GLY A 21 5.51 31.84 5.63
N ALA A 22 6.26 31.49 6.68
CA ALA A 22 6.31 30.12 7.17
C ALA A 22 4.86 29.69 7.49
N ALA A 23 4.38 28.66 6.81
CA ALA A 23 3.09 28.07 7.09
C ALA A 23 3.06 27.58 8.55
N SER A 24 1.93 27.71 9.23
CA SER A 24 1.78 27.19 10.60
C SER A 24 2.14 25.71 10.67
N PRO A 25 2.72 25.24 11.80
CA PRO A 25 2.98 23.81 11.99
C PRO A 25 1.74 22.97 11.70
N VAL A 26 1.94 21.79 11.15
CA VAL A 26 0.85 20.82 10.90
C VAL A 26 0.48 20.17 12.22
N ASP A 27 -0.78 20.29 12.63
CA ASP A 27 -1.34 19.41 13.65
C ASP A 27 -1.62 18.06 13.01
N VAL A 28 -0.89 17.04 13.44
CA VAL A 28 -0.95 15.72 12.83
C VAL A 28 -2.29 15.03 13.10
N VAL A 29 -2.89 15.26 14.26
CA VAL A 29 -4.18 14.66 14.65
C VAL A 29 -5.32 15.28 13.84
N ASP A 30 -5.33 16.60 13.71
CA ASP A 30 -6.35 17.31 12.93
C ASP A 30 -6.25 16.96 11.44
N LEU A 31 -5.03 16.82 10.91
CA LEU A 31 -4.83 16.37 9.53
C LEU A 31 -5.30 14.92 9.34
N ALA A 32 -4.93 14.02 10.26
CA ALA A 32 -5.37 12.62 10.21
C ALA A 32 -6.91 12.52 10.24
N ARG A 33 -7.55 13.24 11.16
CA ARG A 33 -9.03 13.29 11.24
C ARG A 33 -9.66 13.80 9.96
N SER A 34 -9.15 14.88 9.40
CA SER A 34 -9.65 15.44 8.13
C SER A 34 -9.60 14.44 6.99
N LEU A 35 -8.52 13.65 6.92
CA LEU A 35 -8.37 12.58 5.91
C LEU A 35 -9.30 11.39 6.19
N ILE A 36 -9.40 10.95 7.46
CA ILE A 36 -10.22 9.82 7.87
C ILE A 36 -11.71 10.09 7.61
N ASP A 37 -12.17 11.32 7.84
CA ASP A 37 -13.57 11.71 7.70
C ASP A 37 -14.05 11.78 6.24
N ILE A 38 -13.14 11.70 5.26
CA ILE A 38 -13.47 11.55 3.84
C ILE A 38 -13.47 10.05 3.49
N GLU A 39 -14.60 9.54 3.01
CA GLU A 39 -14.73 8.16 2.53
C GLU A 39 -13.76 7.89 1.37
N SER A 40 -13.01 6.79 1.45
CA SER A 40 -12.03 6.42 0.43
C SER A 40 -11.85 4.91 0.30
N THR A 41 -12.93 4.14 0.43
CA THR A 41 -12.88 2.72 0.09
C THR A 41 -12.32 2.56 -1.32
N THR A 42 -11.43 1.58 -1.52
CA THR A 42 -10.74 1.38 -2.81
C THR A 42 -11.69 1.41 -3.99
N GLY A 43 -11.46 2.34 -4.91
CA GLY A 43 -12.34 2.68 -6.03
C GLY A 43 -13.15 3.97 -5.83
N ASN A 44 -13.23 4.50 -4.61
CA ASN A 44 -13.93 5.74 -4.24
C ASN A 44 -12.98 6.82 -3.71
N GLU A 45 -11.69 6.68 -3.87
CA GLU A 45 -10.66 7.54 -3.26
C GLU A 45 -10.51 8.92 -3.93
N GLY A 46 -11.33 9.23 -4.94
CA GLY A 46 -11.22 10.49 -5.70
C GLY A 46 -11.40 11.75 -4.86
N GLU A 47 -12.31 11.76 -3.90
CA GLU A 47 -12.58 12.92 -3.06
C GLU A 47 -11.42 13.21 -2.11
N VAL A 48 -10.90 12.21 -1.41
CA VAL A 48 -9.75 12.38 -0.52
C VAL A 48 -8.49 12.79 -1.29
N GLY A 49 -8.27 12.23 -2.49
CA GLY A 49 -7.16 12.62 -3.35
C GLY A 49 -7.24 14.10 -3.76
N ALA A 50 -8.40 14.56 -4.21
CA ALA A 50 -8.61 15.97 -4.58
C ALA A 50 -8.46 16.93 -3.37
N TRP A 51 -8.98 16.53 -2.21
CA TRP A 51 -8.81 17.28 -0.97
C TRP A 51 -7.34 17.40 -0.58
N LEU A 52 -6.59 16.29 -0.59
CA LEU A 52 -5.17 16.24 -0.27
C LEU A 52 -4.34 17.09 -1.23
N ALA A 53 -4.62 17.01 -2.55
CA ALA A 53 -3.96 17.83 -3.55
C ALA A 53 -4.18 19.33 -3.28
N SER A 54 -5.40 19.73 -2.95
CA SER A 54 -5.73 21.12 -2.59
C SER A 54 -5.03 21.56 -1.32
N TYR A 55 -5.02 20.71 -0.29
CA TYR A 55 -4.34 20.96 0.98
C TYR A 55 -2.84 21.22 0.77
N LEU A 56 -2.16 20.36 0.01
CA LEU A 56 -0.72 20.48 -0.24
C LEU A 56 -0.39 21.72 -1.11
N ARG A 57 -1.22 22.05 -2.10
CA ARG A 57 -1.08 23.32 -2.84
C ARG A 57 -1.20 24.53 -1.94
N GLY A 58 -2.19 24.52 -1.04
CA GLY A 58 -2.37 25.58 -0.03
C GLY A 58 -1.16 25.78 0.88
N ARG A 59 -0.35 24.72 1.04
CA ARG A 59 0.91 24.76 1.78
C ARG A 59 2.13 25.10 0.91
N GLY A 60 1.94 25.35 -0.39
CA GLY A 60 2.99 25.79 -1.32
C GLY A 60 3.79 24.66 -1.98
N TYR A 61 3.26 23.42 -2.00
CA TYR A 61 3.82 22.35 -2.82
C TYR A 61 3.44 22.50 -4.29
N SER A 62 4.36 22.15 -5.18
CA SER A 62 4.02 21.78 -6.54
C SER A 62 3.36 20.39 -6.50
N VAL A 63 2.13 20.28 -7.02
CA VAL A 63 1.33 19.04 -6.91
C VAL A 63 0.95 18.56 -8.30
N LEU A 64 1.34 17.32 -8.60
CA LEU A 64 0.90 16.54 -9.74
C LEU A 64 -0.24 15.61 -9.30
N GLU A 65 -1.42 15.78 -9.89
CA GLU A 65 -2.52 14.83 -9.82
C GLU A 65 -2.39 13.84 -10.98
N GLN A 66 -2.03 12.60 -10.69
CA GLN A 66 -1.89 11.57 -11.71
C GLN A 66 -3.17 10.75 -11.80
N PRO A 67 -3.92 10.81 -12.93
CA PRO A 67 -5.15 10.05 -13.09
C PRO A 67 -4.92 8.54 -13.05
N LEU A 68 -5.82 7.83 -12.38
CA LEU A 68 -5.88 6.37 -12.34
C LEU A 68 -7.07 5.86 -13.17
N GLN A 69 -6.92 4.66 -13.72
CA GLN A 69 -8.03 4.00 -14.41
C GLN A 69 -9.12 3.59 -13.41
N PRO A 70 -10.39 3.58 -13.83
CA PRO A 70 -11.44 2.97 -13.04
C PRO A 70 -11.12 1.49 -12.79
N LEU A 71 -11.37 1.01 -11.57
CA LEU A 71 -11.22 -0.42 -11.28
C LEU A 71 -12.25 -1.23 -12.07
N ALA A 72 -11.81 -2.37 -12.63
CA ALA A 72 -12.71 -3.32 -13.26
C ALA A 72 -13.56 -4.03 -12.20
N GLY A 73 -14.85 -4.16 -12.44
CA GLY A 73 -15.80 -4.85 -11.57
C GLY A 73 -16.98 -3.97 -11.15
N PRO A 74 -18.01 -4.56 -10.52
CA PRO A 74 -19.12 -3.77 -10.01
C PRO A 74 -18.58 -2.79 -8.96
N ARG A 75 -18.82 -1.50 -9.17
CA ARG A 75 -18.64 -0.50 -8.13
C ARG A 75 -19.48 -0.96 -6.95
N SER A 76 -18.88 -1.03 -5.77
CA SER A 76 -19.66 -1.24 -4.56
C SER A 76 -20.54 0.00 -4.37
N GLU A 77 -21.75 -0.04 -4.91
CA GLU A 77 -22.80 0.89 -4.47
C GLU A 77 -23.03 0.54 -3.00
N VAL A 78 -22.45 1.34 -2.13
CA VAL A 78 -22.80 1.27 -0.70
C VAL A 78 -24.23 1.78 -0.60
N PRO A 79 -25.25 0.91 -0.34
CA PRO A 79 -26.61 1.35 -0.20
C PRO A 79 -26.69 2.38 0.93
N GLY A 80 -27.14 3.59 0.61
CA GLY A 80 -27.25 4.68 1.58
C GLY A 80 -26.06 5.63 1.65
N SER A 81 -25.08 5.54 0.76
CA SER A 81 -24.04 6.57 0.64
C SER A 81 -24.67 7.95 0.42
N ARG A 82 -24.41 8.89 1.35
CA ARG A 82 -24.83 10.29 1.25
C ARG A 82 -23.87 11.12 0.39
N PHE A 83 -22.85 10.48 -0.19
CA PHE A 83 -21.81 11.16 -0.93
C PHE A 83 -22.13 11.17 -2.44
N PRO A 84 -21.80 12.28 -3.15
CA PRO A 84 -21.93 12.34 -4.59
C PRO A 84 -21.07 11.25 -5.25
N ALA A 85 -21.33 10.95 -6.53
CA ALA A 85 -20.53 10.02 -7.29
C ALA A 85 -19.04 10.35 -7.11
N PRO A 86 -18.17 9.36 -6.77
CA PRO A 86 -16.77 9.61 -6.48
C PRO A 86 -16.12 10.33 -7.66
N GLY A 87 -15.29 11.33 -7.36
CA GLY A 87 -14.47 12.01 -8.35
C GLY A 87 -13.49 11.04 -9.04
N PRO A 88 -12.77 11.51 -10.08
CA PRO A 88 -11.77 10.67 -10.73
C PRO A 88 -10.72 10.22 -9.71
N ARG A 89 -10.38 8.94 -9.74
CA ARG A 89 -9.28 8.40 -8.93
C ARG A 89 -7.95 9.00 -9.38
N ILE A 90 -7.13 9.43 -8.45
CA ILE A 90 -5.82 10.05 -8.71
C ILE A 90 -4.78 9.58 -7.70
N ASN A 91 -3.50 9.60 -8.09
CA ASN A 91 -2.39 9.72 -7.14
C ASN A 91 -2.09 11.20 -6.88
N VAL A 92 -1.53 11.51 -5.72
CA VAL A 92 -1.10 12.86 -5.35
C VAL A 92 0.42 12.85 -5.13
N ILE A 93 1.15 13.51 -6.03
CA ILE A 93 2.60 13.58 -5.99
C ILE A 93 3.01 15.04 -5.78
N ALA A 94 3.78 15.33 -4.73
CA ALA A 94 4.04 16.70 -4.34
C ALA A 94 5.51 16.91 -3.91
N ALA A 95 6.05 18.08 -4.27
CA ALA A 95 7.38 18.48 -3.84
C ALA A 95 7.50 20.01 -3.80
N VAL A 96 8.48 20.52 -3.04
CA VAL A 96 8.86 21.94 -3.05
C VAL A 96 10.14 22.15 -3.87
N GLY A 97 11.11 21.24 -3.72
CA GLY A 97 12.37 21.23 -4.48
C GLY A 97 12.51 19.93 -5.29
N GLU A 98 13.74 19.59 -5.63
CA GLU A 98 14.09 18.31 -6.26
C GLU A 98 14.26 17.26 -5.17
N PRO A 99 13.37 16.25 -5.06
CA PRO A 99 13.42 15.30 -3.96
C PRO A 99 14.55 14.29 -4.12
N GLU A 100 15.32 14.09 -3.04
CA GLU A 100 16.28 12.98 -2.89
C GLU A 100 15.72 11.87 -2.00
N VAL A 101 14.83 12.20 -1.07
CA VAL A 101 14.06 11.28 -0.25
C VAL A 101 12.58 11.50 -0.51
N VAL A 102 11.82 10.42 -0.66
CA VAL A 102 10.38 10.48 -0.89
C VAL A 102 9.65 9.71 0.20
N PHE A 103 8.66 10.35 0.82
CA PHE A 103 7.68 9.67 1.64
C PHE A 103 6.53 9.17 0.78
N SER A 104 6.10 7.95 1.02
CA SER A 104 4.99 7.33 0.30
C SER A 104 4.10 6.52 1.24
N THR A 105 2.82 6.53 0.98
CA THR A 105 1.83 5.60 1.53
C THR A 105 0.55 5.69 0.69
N HIS A 106 -0.46 4.89 1.03
CA HIS A 106 -1.75 4.93 0.36
C HIS A 106 -2.80 5.70 1.17
N PHE A 107 -3.91 6.07 0.51
CA PHE A 107 -5.05 6.75 1.14
C PHE A 107 -6.39 6.07 0.86
N ASP A 108 -6.39 4.99 0.08
CA ASP A 108 -7.54 4.10 0.02
C ASP A 108 -7.59 3.21 1.25
N CYS A 109 -8.76 2.64 1.52
CA CYS A 109 -9.03 1.81 2.68
C CYS A 109 -9.95 0.66 2.32
N VAL A 110 -9.92 -0.42 3.12
CA VAL A 110 -10.92 -1.49 3.03
C VAL A 110 -12.28 -1.04 3.59
N PRO A 111 -13.41 -1.61 3.11
CA PRO A 111 -14.73 -1.38 3.72
C PRO A 111 -14.84 -2.10 5.09
N PRO A 112 -15.80 -1.69 5.96
CA PRO A 112 -16.68 -0.54 5.81
C PRO A 112 -16.03 0.78 6.21
N PHE A 113 -16.50 1.89 5.66
CA PHE A 113 -16.15 3.22 6.13
C PHE A 113 -16.76 3.51 7.50
N PHE A 114 -15.97 4.14 8.39
CA PHE A 114 -16.45 4.79 9.60
C PHE A 114 -15.57 6.00 9.93
N PRO A 115 -16.19 7.14 10.37
CA PRO A 115 -15.49 8.40 10.54
C PRO A 115 -14.56 8.40 11.76
N SER A 116 -13.78 9.49 11.87
CA SER A 116 -12.86 9.68 12.98
C SER A 116 -13.58 9.90 14.32
N ARG A 117 -13.02 9.33 15.37
CA ARG A 117 -13.43 9.56 16.75
C ARG A 117 -12.23 9.50 17.67
N VAL A 118 -12.05 10.52 18.49
CA VAL A 118 -11.06 10.49 19.56
C VAL A 118 -11.71 9.96 20.82
N ASP A 119 -11.04 9.02 21.50
CA ASP A 119 -11.49 8.43 22.75
C ASP A 119 -10.25 8.18 23.63
N GLY A 120 -10.08 8.97 24.67
CA GLY A 120 -8.85 9.02 25.45
C GLY A 120 -7.63 9.37 24.56
N ASP A 121 -6.63 8.52 24.61
CA ASP A 121 -5.37 8.69 23.87
C ASP A 121 -5.40 8.04 22.47
N LEU A 122 -6.56 7.57 22.00
CA LEU A 122 -6.71 6.85 20.76
C LEU A 122 -7.55 7.63 19.73
N LEU A 123 -7.06 7.66 18.50
CA LEU A 123 -7.79 8.11 17.32
C LEU A 123 -8.34 6.88 16.59
N TYR A 124 -9.65 6.69 16.59
CA TYR A 124 -10.37 5.67 15.85
C TYR A 124 -10.80 6.19 14.48
N GLY A 125 -10.97 5.30 13.52
CA GLY A 125 -11.50 5.59 12.19
C GLY A 125 -10.96 4.65 11.14
N ARG A 126 -11.66 4.45 10.03
CA ARG A 126 -11.13 3.65 8.91
C ARG A 126 -9.98 4.40 8.23
N GLY A 127 -8.78 3.80 8.22
CA GLY A 127 -7.54 4.44 7.79
C GLY A 127 -6.77 5.13 8.93
N ALA A 128 -7.26 5.09 10.18
CA ALA A 128 -6.52 5.70 11.29
C ALA A 128 -5.13 5.08 11.46
N CYS A 129 -5.04 3.76 11.30
CA CYS A 129 -3.79 3.00 11.31
C CYS A 129 -3.28 2.73 9.91
N ASP A 130 -4.17 2.39 8.97
CA ASP A 130 -3.84 1.88 7.64
C ASP A 130 -4.61 2.63 6.54
N ALA A 131 -4.08 3.76 5.98
CA ALA A 131 -2.78 4.38 6.29
C ALA A 131 -2.87 5.91 6.35
N LYS A 132 -4.08 6.51 6.57
CA LYS A 132 -4.28 7.97 6.58
C LYS A 132 -3.59 8.66 7.77
N GLY A 133 -3.49 7.99 8.93
CA GLY A 133 -2.69 8.47 10.06
C GLY A 133 -1.20 8.51 9.73
N ILE A 134 -0.72 7.52 8.99
CA ILE A 134 0.66 7.47 8.48
C ILE A 134 0.90 8.63 7.51
N LEU A 135 -0.01 8.83 6.56
CA LEU A 135 0.03 9.93 5.60
C LEU A 135 0.14 11.28 6.30
N ALA A 136 -0.70 11.51 7.31
CA ALA A 136 -0.69 12.74 8.09
C ALA A 136 0.67 12.96 8.78
N SER A 137 1.26 11.89 9.34
CA SER A 137 2.57 11.94 9.98
C SER A 137 3.69 12.24 8.97
N GLN A 138 3.63 11.68 7.78
CA GLN A 138 4.60 11.95 6.70
C GLN A 138 4.52 13.41 6.23
N VAL A 139 3.31 13.95 6.03
CA VAL A 139 3.13 15.36 5.68
C VAL A 139 3.67 16.28 6.78
N ALA A 140 3.34 16.01 8.04
CA ALA A 140 3.83 16.80 9.17
C ALA A 140 5.36 16.76 9.29
N ALA A 141 5.99 15.61 9.06
CA ALA A 141 7.43 15.44 9.03
C ALA A 141 8.11 16.23 7.89
N ALA A 142 7.53 16.18 6.68
CA ALA A 142 8.03 16.95 5.53
C ALA A 142 7.96 18.47 5.81
N GLU A 143 6.84 18.94 6.38
CA GLU A 143 6.68 20.35 6.76
C GLU A 143 7.66 20.78 7.85
N ARG A 144 7.92 19.91 8.82
CA ARG A 144 8.91 20.16 9.88
C ARG A 144 10.34 20.28 9.33
N LEU A 145 10.70 19.43 8.36
CA LEU A 145 11.99 19.53 7.66
C LEU A 145 12.05 20.82 6.82
N ARG A 146 10.98 21.14 6.11
CA ARG A 146 10.88 22.37 5.32
C ARG A 146 11.02 23.63 6.17
N ALA A 147 10.45 23.66 7.35
CA ALA A 147 10.59 24.78 8.31
C ALA A 147 12.05 24.99 8.74
N LYS A 148 12.90 23.95 8.63
CA LYS A 148 14.36 24.02 8.86
C LYS A 148 15.16 24.29 7.58
N GLY A 149 14.50 24.59 6.46
CA GLY A 149 15.13 24.87 5.17
C GLY A 149 15.41 23.64 4.30
N GLU A 150 14.99 22.43 4.72
CA GLU A 150 15.17 21.22 3.91
C GLU A 150 14.02 21.06 2.91
N THR A 151 14.33 21.08 1.61
CA THR A 151 13.34 20.99 0.51
C THR A 151 13.51 19.76 -0.37
N ARG A 152 14.47 18.88 -0.04
CA ARG A 152 14.76 17.65 -0.81
C ARG A 152 13.89 16.45 -0.42
N VAL A 153 12.81 16.68 0.32
CA VAL A 153 11.82 15.65 0.66
C VAL A 153 10.58 15.84 -0.22
N GLY A 154 10.20 14.79 -0.93
CA GLY A 154 8.97 14.71 -1.72
C GLY A 154 7.93 13.79 -1.09
N LEU A 155 6.71 13.84 -1.62
CA LEU A 155 5.55 13.08 -1.16
C LEU A 155 4.94 12.34 -2.37
N VAL A 156 4.66 11.05 -2.23
CA VAL A 156 3.99 10.21 -3.22
C VAL A 156 2.88 9.44 -2.53
N PHE A 157 1.66 9.94 -2.63
CA PHE A 157 0.49 9.31 -2.05
C PHE A 157 -0.36 8.66 -3.13
N VAL A 158 -0.66 7.38 -2.96
CA VAL A 158 -1.27 6.55 -3.99
C VAL A 158 -2.63 6.01 -3.57
N GLY A 159 -3.48 5.72 -4.54
CA GLY A 159 -4.73 5.00 -4.35
C GLY A 159 -4.62 3.55 -4.82
N GLY A 160 -5.50 2.67 -4.33
CA GLY A 160 -5.65 1.31 -4.82
C GLY A 160 -4.65 0.28 -4.30
N GLU A 161 -3.95 0.55 -3.18
CA GLU A 161 -3.05 -0.41 -2.54
C GLU A 161 -3.80 -1.68 -2.13
N GLU A 162 -4.92 -1.51 -1.45
CA GLU A 162 -5.76 -2.56 -0.86
C GLU A 162 -6.37 -3.55 -1.90
N ARG A 163 -6.31 -3.19 -3.18
CA ARG A 163 -6.83 -4.01 -4.29
C ARG A 163 -5.89 -4.09 -5.49
N GLY A 164 -4.59 -4.24 -5.24
CA GLY A 164 -3.64 -4.61 -6.27
C GLY A 164 -2.71 -3.50 -6.75
N SER A 165 -2.57 -2.41 -5.98
CA SER A 165 -1.51 -1.41 -6.12
C SER A 165 -1.47 -0.73 -7.50
N ASP A 166 -2.64 -0.47 -8.09
CA ASP A 166 -2.70 0.16 -9.42
C ASP A 166 -2.17 1.60 -9.38
N GLY A 167 -2.35 2.31 -8.27
CA GLY A 167 -1.77 3.62 -8.03
C GLY A 167 -0.24 3.60 -7.98
N ALA A 168 0.35 2.70 -7.20
CA ALA A 168 1.80 2.53 -7.14
C ALA A 168 2.40 2.16 -8.50
N LYS A 169 1.77 1.23 -9.23
CA LYS A 169 2.16 0.87 -10.60
C LYS A 169 2.09 2.06 -11.56
N ALA A 170 1.09 2.94 -11.40
CA ALA A 170 0.99 4.16 -12.19
C ALA A 170 2.08 5.17 -11.77
N ALA A 171 2.30 5.39 -10.48
CA ALA A 171 3.33 6.28 -9.96
C ALA A 171 4.73 5.87 -10.43
N ASN A 172 4.99 4.57 -10.53
CA ASN A 172 6.28 4.03 -10.99
C ASN A 172 6.60 4.32 -12.49
N ARG A 173 5.63 4.81 -13.26
CA ARG A 173 5.88 5.27 -14.65
C ARG A 173 6.50 6.66 -14.70
N ILE A 174 6.52 7.38 -13.59
CA ILE A 174 7.12 8.71 -13.48
C ILE A 174 8.62 8.53 -13.23
N ALA A 175 9.43 9.22 -14.03
CA ALA A 175 10.86 9.27 -13.79
C ALA A 175 11.16 10.08 -12.53
N SER A 176 11.90 9.48 -11.60
CA SER A 176 12.32 10.14 -10.37
C SER A 176 13.85 10.12 -10.24
N LYS A 177 14.39 11.13 -9.57
CA LYS A 177 15.81 11.21 -9.20
C LYS A 177 16.01 10.91 -7.71
N SER A 178 14.94 10.52 -7.00
CA SER A 178 15.03 10.20 -5.57
C SER A 178 15.96 9.01 -5.35
N LYS A 179 16.74 9.10 -4.27
CA LYS A 179 17.68 8.05 -3.86
C LYS A 179 17.04 7.03 -2.93
N PHE A 180 16.08 7.49 -2.14
CA PHE A 180 15.41 6.70 -1.12
C PHE A 180 13.89 6.91 -1.13
N LEU A 181 13.17 5.81 -0.98
CA LEU A 181 11.73 5.76 -0.79
C LEU A 181 11.43 5.27 0.63
N ILE A 182 10.77 6.07 1.44
CA ILE A 182 10.27 5.68 2.75
C ILE A 182 8.77 5.42 2.62
N ASN A 183 8.41 4.16 2.45
CA ASN A 183 7.01 3.74 2.38
C ASN A 183 6.45 3.55 3.79
N GLY A 184 5.25 4.05 4.01
CA GLY A 184 4.57 4.03 5.31
C GLY A 184 3.56 2.90 5.40
N GLU A 185 3.74 2.02 6.38
CA GLU A 185 2.84 0.92 6.76
C GLU A 185 2.85 0.76 8.28
N PRO A 186 1.83 0.09 8.89
CA PRO A 186 1.78 -0.13 10.33
C PRO A 186 2.89 -1.07 10.83
N THR A 187 4.04 -0.54 11.23
CA THR A 187 5.22 -1.31 11.65
C THR A 187 5.62 -1.12 13.10
N GLU A 188 4.79 -0.42 13.89
CA GLU A 188 5.11 -0.03 15.28
C GLU A 188 6.40 0.80 15.37
N LEU A 189 6.68 1.62 14.33
CA LEU A 189 7.90 2.43 14.16
C LEU A 189 9.19 1.60 14.11
N ARG A 190 9.12 0.32 13.78
CA ARG A 190 10.28 -0.51 13.49
C ARG A 190 10.56 -0.48 11.98
N LEU A 191 11.81 -0.32 11.62
CA LEU A 191 12.25 -0.29 10.23
C LEU A 191 12.18 -1.69 9.62
N GLY A 192 11.44 -1.85 8.54
CA GLY A 192 11.33 -3.13 7.84
C GLY A 192 12.67 -3.56 7.25
N ALA A 193 13.18 -4.71 7.67
CA ALA A 193 14.35 -5.31 7.05
C ALA A 193 13.97 -6.09 5.78
N ALA A 194 12.78 -6.68 5.78
CA ALA A 194 12.20 -7.36 4.64
C ALA A 194 10.69 -7.58 4.82
N THR A 195 9.99 -7.77 3.70
CA THR A 195 8.61 -8.30 3.66
C THR A 195 8.56 -9.61 2.90
N ARG A 196 7.65 -10.50 3.31
CA ARG A 196 7.38 -11.72 2.56
C ARG A 196 6.64 -11.41 1.28
N GLY A 197 6.91 -12.19 0.24
CA GLY A 197 6.13 -12.18 -0.98
C GLY A 197 4.81 -12.94 -0.82
N ALA A 198 4.01 -12.90 -1.87
CA ALA A 198 2.76 -13.62 -1.98
C ALA A 198 2.69 -14.37 -3.31
N PHE A 199 2.23 -15.62 -3.24
CA PHE A 199 1.96 -16.42 -4.42
C PHE A 199 0.66 -17.17 -4.20
N ARG A 200 -0.35 -16.91 -5.05
CA ARG A 200 -1.67 -17.54 -4.96
C ARG A 200 -1.94 -18.38 -6.17
N VAL A 201 -2.32 -19.62 -5.92
CA VAL A 201 -2.69 -20.58 -6.98
C VAL A 201 -4.07 -21.13 -6.75
N ARG A 202 -4.76 -21.45 -7.83
CA ARG A 202 -5.95 -22.30 -7.83
C ARG A 202 -5.56 -23.66 -8.39
N LEU A 203 -5.88 -24.70 -7.63
CA LEU A 203 -5.69 -26.10 -8.00
C LEU A 203 -7.03 -26.66 -8.46
N ARG A 204 -7.12 -27.15 -9.69
CA ARG A 204 -8.33 -27.77 -10.24
C ARG A 204 -8.10 -29.24 -10.52
N ALA A 205 -8.89 -30.08 -9.85
CA ALA A 205 -8.95 -31.51 -10.10
C ALA A 205 -10.10 -31.86 -11.05
N LYS A 206 -9.85 -32.70 -12.01
CA LYS A 206 -10.85 -33.27 -12.91
C LYS A 206 -11.01 -34.76 -12.61
N GLY A 207 -12.24 -35.22 -12.61
CA GLY A 207 -12.62 -36.61 -12.41
C GLY A 207 -13.64 -37.08 -13.44
N LYS A 208 -14.26 -38.20 -13.14
CA LYS A 208 -15.32 -38.81 -13.97
C LYS A 208 -16.50 -39.13 -13.07
N ALA A 209 -17.68 -38.57 -13.37
CA ALA A 209 -18.90 -38.85 -12.62
C ALA A 209 -19.32 -40.29 -12.76
N ALA A 210 -19.76 -40.89 -11.68
CA ALA A 210 -20.40 -42.20 -11.63
C ALA A 210 -21.33 -42.30 -10.42
N HIS A 211 -22.18 -43.29 -10.41
CA HIS A 211 -23.00 -43.59 -9.23
C HIS A 211 -22.11 -44.13 -8.11
N SER A 212 -22.24 -43.62 -6.88
CA SER A 212 -21.37 -43.98 -5.75
C SER A 212 -21.37 -45.44 -5.36
N GLY A 213 -22.39 -46.19 -5.76
CA GLY A 213 -22.44 -47.63 -5.60
C GLY A 213 -21.57 -48.45 -6.57
N TYR A 214 -20.98 -47.79 -7.56
CA TYR A 214 -20.09 -48.39 -8.59
C TYR A 214 -18.86 -47.49 -8.78
N PRO A 215 -18.02 -47.35 -7.72
CA PRO A 215 -16.91 -46.40 -7.75
C PRO A 215 -15.87 -46.69 -8.82
N GLU A 216 -15.75 -47.94 -9.27
CA GLU A 216 -14.84 -48.38 -10.32
C GLU A 216 -15.17 -47.80 -11.71
N LEU A 217 -16.38 -47.28 -11.91
CA LEU A 217 -16.80 -46.62 -13.15
C LEU A 217 -16.48 -45.12 -13.19
N GLY A 218 -16.10 -44.54 -12.05
CA GLY A 218 -15.82 -43.14 -11.90
C GLY A 218 -14.36 -42.85 -11.51
N GLU A 219 -14.07 -41.58 -11.32
CA GLU A 219 -12.81 -41.09 -10.78
C GLU A 219 -13.09 -39.81 -9.94
N SER A 220 -12.80 -39.86 -8.66
CA SER A 220 -13.15 -38.78 -7.75
C SER A 220 -12.15 -37.63 -7.88
N ALA A 221 -12.62 -36.46 -8.32
CA ALA A 221 -11.84 -35.22 -8.30
C ALA A 221 -11.58 -34.74 -6.88
N ILE A 222 -12.50 -34.98 -5.94
CA ILE A 222 -12.32 -34.60 -4.53
C ILE A 222 -11.16 -35.40 -3.92
N ASP A 223 -11.09 -36.71 -4.12
CA ASP A 223 -10.03 -37.55 -3.57
C ASP A 223 -8.66 -37.14 -4.15
N LYS A 224 -8.60 -36.89 -5.47
CA LYS A 224 -7.39 -36.35 -6.10
C LYS A 224 -6.94 -35.03 -5.47
N LEU A 225 -7.87 -34.10 -5.24
CA LEU A 225 -7.57 -32.81 -4.64
C LEU A 225 -7.09 -32.98 -3.19
N ILE A 226 -7.74 -33.82 -2.40
CA ILE A 226 -7.33 -34.14 -1.02
C ILE A 226 -5.90 -34.67 -1.01
N ASP A 227 -5.57 -35.65 -1.86
CA ASP A 227 -4.22 -36.22 -1.94
C ASP A 227 -3.18 -35.16 -2.31
N CYS A 228 -3.53 -34.23 -3.21
CA CYS A 228 -2.68 -33.09 -3.56
C CYS A 228 -2.47 -32.15 -2.37
N LEU A 229 -3.53 -31.79 -1.66
CA LEU A 229 -3.45 -30.91 -0.49
C LEU A 229 -2.67 -31.55 0.67
N VAL A 230 -2.82 -32.87 0.87
CA VAL A 230 -2.00 -33.61 1.83
C VAL A 230 -0.53 -33.61 1.45
N ALA A 231 -0.21 -33.82 0.18
CA ALA A 231 1.17 -33.81 -0.31
C ALA A 231 1.88 -32.46 -0.14
N LEU A 232 1.14 -31.33 -0.10
CA LEU A 232 1.72 -30.01 0.19
C LEU A 232 2.26 -29.89 1.63
N ARG A 233 1.78 -30.69 2.58
CA ARG A 233 2.20 -30.61 3.99
C ARG A 233 3.66 -30.98 4.19
N ASP A 234 4.14 -31.95 3.43
CA ASP A 234 5.49 -32.51 3.55
C ASP A 234 6.44 -31.97 2.49
N ALA A 235 6.00 -30.99 1.71
CA ALA A 235 6.80 -30.40 0.65
C ALA A 235 7.98 -29.57 1.22
N PRO A 236 9.19 -29.65 0.62
CA PRO A 236 10.36 -28.93 1.09
C PRO A 236 10.31 -27.46 0.62
N TRP A 237 9.50 -26.66 1.29
CA TRP A 237 9.29 -25.25 0.92
C TRP A 237 10.58 -24.44 1.06
N PRO A 238 10.78 -23.44 0.17
CA PRO A 238 11.96 -22.57 0.23
C PRO A 238 12.06 -21.86 1.57
N ALA A 239 13.29 -21.72 2.05
CA ALA A 239 13.62 -21.02 3.29
C ALA A 239 14.69 -19.95 3.05
N ASP A 240 14.64 -18.90 3.84
CA ASP A 240 15.56 -17.77 3.85
C ASP A 240 16.03 -17.50 5.29
N SER A 241 17.27 -17.08 5.47
CA SER A 241 17.85 -16.85 6.80
C SER A 241 17.20 -15.71 7.58
N LEU A 242 16.66 -14.70 6.87
CA LEU A 242 15.99 -13.54 7.46
C LEU A 242 14.46 -13.74 7.51
N LEU A 243 13.88 -14.24 6.41
CA LEU A 243 12.43 -14.37 6.25
C LEU A 243 11.88 -15.68 6.81
N GLY A 244 12.73 -16.65 7.17
CA GLY A 244 12.31 -17.98 7.62
C GLY A 244 11.83 -18.86 6.47
N THR A 245 10.88 -19.78 6.72
CA THR A 245 10.38 -20.72 5.70
C THR A 245 9.11 -20.20 5.06
N THR A 246 8.96 -20.44 3.76
CA THR A 246 7.68 -20.26 3.03
C THR A 246 6.60 -21.09 3.71
N HIS A 247 5.45 -20.47 3.97
CA HIS A 247 4.27 -21.17 4.51
C HIS A 247 3.03 -20.83 3.67
N TYR A 248 1.96 -21.61 3.84
CA TYR A 248 0.75 -21.43 3.06
C TYR A 248 -0.52 -21.62 3.90
N THR A 249 -1.61 -21.14 3.33
CA THR A 249 -2.98 -21.36 3.82
C THR A 249 -3.83 -21.86 2.67
N ILE A 250 -4.64 -22.89 2.91
CA ILE A 250 -5.72 -23.29 2.01
C ILE A 250 -6.91 -22.41 2.38
N GLY A 251 -7.16 -21.37 1.55
CA GLY A 251 -8.18 -20.37 1.85
C GLY A 251 -9.58 -20.76 1.40
N LEU A 252 -9.67 -21.47 0.29
CA LEU A 252 -10.94 -21.93 -0.29
C LEU A 252 -10.81 -23.36 -0.76
N ILE A 253 -11.91 -24.12 -0.63
CA ILE A 253 -12.06 -25.48 -1.19
C ILE A 253 -13.52 -25.72 -1.57
N SER A 254 -13.73 -26.28 -2.75
CA SER A 254 -15.07 -26.65 -3.22
C SER A 254 -15.02 -27.89 -4.13
N GLY A 255 -16.15 -28.56 -4.30
CA GLY A 255 -16.24 -29.68 -5.24
C GLY A 255 -17.48 -30.54 -5.03
N GLY A 256 -17.68 -31.46 -5.97
CA GLY A 256 -18.81 -32.39 -5.97
C GLY A 256 -20.08 -31.81 -6.57
N VAL A 257 -21.10 -32.69 -6.73
CA VAL A 257 -22.44 -32.35 -7.24
C VAL A 257 -23.56 -32.89 -6.37
N ALA A 258 -23.40 -34.06 -5.79
CA ALA A 258 -24.36 -34.71 -4.89
C ALA A 258 -23.65 -35.79 -4.05
N PRO A 259 -24.16 -36.15 -2.84
CA PRO A 259 -23.50 -37.11 -1.94
C PRO A 259 -23.35 -38.52 -2.50
N ASN A 260 -24.22 -38.90 -3.46
CA ASN A 260 -24.24 -40.21 -4.08
C ASN A 260 -23.65 -40.23 -5.49
N VAL A 261 -22.86 -39.21 -5.86
CA VAL A 261 -22.19 -39.10 -7.16
C VAL A 261 -20.68 -38.98 -6.95
N ILE A 262 -19.88 -39.80 -7.63
CA ILE A 262 -18.43 -39.64 -7.71
C ILE A 262 -18.14 -38.26 -8.31
N SER A 263 -17.37 -37.43 -7.61
CA SER A 263 -17.17 -36.04 -7.98
C SER A 263 -16.41 -35.86 -9.29
N PRO A 264 -16.99 -35.18 -10.29
CA PRO A 264 -16.31 -34.92 -11.56
C PRO A 264 -15.37 -33.70 -11.51
N HIS A 265 -15.48 -32.85 -10.51
CA HIS A 265 -14.64 -31.66 -10.34
C HIS A 265 -14.45 -31.29 -8.86
N ALA A 266 -13.31 -30.73 -8.55
CA ALA A 266 -13.01 -30.09 -7.27
C ALA A 266 -11.93 -29.02 -7.47
N GLU A 267 -11.95 -28.00 -6.64
CA GLU A 267 -10.91 -26.95 -6.68
C GLU A 267 -10.58 -26.43 -5.27
N ALA A 268 -9.35 -25.90 -5.15
CA ALA A 268 -8.91 -25.19 -3.93
C ALA A 268 -8.08 -23.98 -4.32
N GLU A 269 -8.13 -22.92 -3.51
CA GLU A 269 -7.18 -21.82 -3.57
C GLU A 269 -6.19 -21.90 -2.41
N VAL A 270 -4.90 -21.89 -2.79
CA VAL A 270 -3.77 -21.93 -1.85
C VAL A 270 -2.99 -20.64 -1.95
N PHE A 271 -2.79 -20.01 -0.80
CA PHE A 271 -2.05 -18.75 -0.70
C PHE A 271 -0.73 -18.97 0.05
N PHE A 272 0.38 -18.73 -0.63
CA PHE A 272 1.74 -18.86 -0.08
C PHE A 272 2.27 -17.49 0.36
N ARG A 273 2.91 -17.45 1.53
CA ARG A 273 3.79 -16.37 1.98
C ARG A 273 5.23 -16.77 1.67
N THR A 274 5.78 -16.19 0.60
CA THR A 274 7.05 -16.60 0.01
C THR A 274 8.24 -15.84 0.59
N VAL A 275 9.45 -16.39 0.45
CA VAL A 275 10.67 -15.82 1.05
C VAL A 275 11.78 -15.51 0.02
N GLY A 276 11.49 -15.71 -1.25
CA GLY A 276 12.46 -15.48 -2.35
C GLY A 276 11.79 -15.54 -3.71
N GLU A 277 12.58 -15.85 -4.73
CA GLU A 277 12.09 -16.06 -6.09
C GLU A 277 11.05 -17.17 -6.15
N HIS A 278 10.06 -17.03 -7.03
CA HIS A 278 8.93 -17.97 -7.10
C HIS A 278 9.25 -19.23 -7.93
N GLN A 279 10.29 -19.22 -8.75
CA GLN A 279 10.61 -20.40 -9.58
C GLN A 279 10.87 -21.68 -8.76
N PRO A 280 11.63 -21.65 -7.65
CA PRO A 280 11.78 -22.83 -6.78
C PRO A 280 10.46 -23.32 -6.19
N LEU A 281 9.52 -22.42 -5.89
CA LEU A 281 8.19 -22.77 -5.41
C LEU A 281 7.37 -23.46 -6.50
N ARG A 282 7.41 -22.94 -7.74
CA ARG A 282 6.75 -23.55 -8.92
C ARG A 282 7.27 -24.97 -9.16
N ASP A 283 8.58 -25.15 -9.12
CA ASP A 283 9.21 -26.45 -9.34
C ASP A 283 8.77 -27.47 -8.28
N ILE A 284 8.64 -27.04 -7.02
CA ILE A 284 8.14 -27.89 -5.94
C ILE A 284 6.66 -28.22 -6.17
N LEU A 285 5.81 -27.25 -6.52
CA LEU A 285 4.40 -27.47 -6.80
C LEU A 285 4.20 -28.47 -7.93
N HIS A 286 4.88 -28.30 -9.05
CA HIS A 286 4.79 -29.23 -10.19
C HIS A 286 5.25 -30.64 -9.82
N ARG A 287 6.32 -30.78 -9.04
CA ARG A 287 6.84 -32.07 -8.59
C ARG A 287 5.86 -32.77 -7.63
N VAL A 288 5.38 -32.03 -6.62
CA VAL A 288 4.54 -32.59 -5.54
C VAL A 288 3.16 -32.94 -6.05
N LEU A 289 2.61 -32.10 -6.93
CA LEU A 289 1.26 -32.29 -7.47
C LEU A 289 1.23 -33.27 -8.67
N ALA A 290 2.38 -33.52 -9.30
CA ALA A 290 2.61 -34.58 -10.30
C ALA A 290 1.52 -34.64 -11.40
N ASN A 291 1.10 -33.47 -11.93
CA ASN A 291 0.05 -33.34 -12.96
C ASN A 291 -1.33 -33.90 -12.57
N ARG A 292 -1.56 -34.19 -11.29
CA ARG A 292 -2.88 -34.67 -10.80
C ARG A 292 -3.95 -33.60 -10.82
N VAL A 293 -3.53 -32.32 -10.79
CA VAL A 293 -4.38 -31.13 -10.84
C VAL A 293 -3.79 -30.12 -11.82
N GLU A 294 -4.68 -29.30 -12.38
CA GLU A 294 -4.31 -28.10 -13.11
C GLU A 294 -3.95 -26.99 -12.11
N ILE A 295 -2.83 -26.30 -12.33
CA ILE A 295 -2.37 -25.18 -11.50
C ILE A 295 -2.61 -23.89 -12.28
N GLU A 296 -3.44 -23.01 -11.76
CA GLU A 296 -3.66 -21.65 -12.27
C GLU A 296 -3.00 -20.66 -11.31
N GLU A 297 -2.02 -19.90 -11.77
CA GLU A 297 -1.41 -18.82 -10.98
C GLU A 297 -2.32 -17.58 -11.01
N ILE A 298 -2.72 -17.11 -9.83
CA ILE A 298 -3.65 -15.99 -9.69
C ILE A 298 -2.92 -14.70 -9.27
N LEU A 299 -1.90 -14.81 -8.42
CA LEU A 299 -1.15 -13.69 -7.89
C LEU A 299 0.30 -14.07 -7.69
N GLU A 300 1.18 -13.14 -8.09
CA GLU A 300 2.62 -13.23 -7.84
C GLU A 300 3.15 -11.88 -7.39
N LEU A 301 3.72 -11.84 -6.17
CA LEU A 301 4.33 -10.67 -5.57
C LEU A 301 5.66 -11.07 -4.92
N PRO A 302 6.77 -10.43 -5.25
CA PRO A 302 8.07 -10.83 -4.75
C PRO A 302 8.23 -10.52 -3.25
N ALA A 303 9.06 -11.30 -2.56
CA ALA A 303 9.62 -10.90 -1.28
C ALA A 303 10.59 -9.73 -1.50
N VAL A 304 10.57 -8.74 -0.61
CA VAL A 304 11.41 -7.54 -0.74
C VAL A 304 12.34 -7.40 0.44
N ARG A 305 13.64 -7.25 0.16
CA ARG A 305 14.64 -6.79 1.15
C ARG A 305 14.73 -5.27 1.07
N MET A 306 14.74 -4.63 2.21
CA MET A 306 14.70 -3.18 2.32
C MET A 306 15.99 -2.61 2.86
N HIS A 307 16.22 -1.34 2.59
CA HIS A 307 17.34 -0.62 3.16
C HIS A 307 17.08 -0.37 4.65
N THR A 308 18.08 -0.60 5.47
CA THR A 308 18.04 -0.34 6.91
C THR A 308 19.07 0.71 7.29
N VAL A 309 18.77 1.50 8.32
CA VAL A 309 19.62 2.57 8.81
C VAL A 309 20.01 2.25 10.26
N PRO A 310 21.30 2.34 10.63
CA PRO A 310 21.73 2.15 12.02
C PRO A 310 21.01 3.09 12.98
N GLY A 311 20.69 2.61 14.18
CA GLY A 311 19.98 3.38 15.21
C GLY A 311 18.45 3.23 15.17
N PHE A 312 17.92 2.46 14.22
CA PHE A 312 16.51 2.08 14.18
C PHE A 312 16.35 0.59 14.45
N ASP A 313 15.39 0.24 15.29
CA ASP A 313 15.00 -1.16 15.49
C ASP A 313 14.44 -1.73 14.19
N THR A 314 14.78 -2.98 13.88
CA THR A 314 14.36 -3.64 12.65
C THR A 314 13.43 -4.81 12.90
N ALA A 315 12.55 -5.08 11.93
CA ALA A 315 11.67 -6.24 11.94
C ALA A 315 11.42 -6.79 10.53
N VAL A 316 10.89 -8.00 10.47
CA VAL A 316 10.39 -8.64 9.24
C VAL A 316 8.87 -8.63 9.30
N PHE A 317 8.23 -8.23 8.21
CA PHE A 317 6.79 -8.15 8.13
C PHE A 317 6.24 -9.18 7.14
N SER A 318 5.10 -9.79 7.51
CA SER A 318 4.47 -10.86 6.72
C SER A 318 3.35 -10.37 5.82
N TYR A 319 3.05 -9.06 5.82
CA TYR A 319 2.10 -8.46 4.92
C TYR A 319 2.79 -7.85 3.70
N PHE A 320 1.99 -7.44 2.74
CA PHE A 320 2.39 -6.83 1.49
C PHE A 320 2.32 -5.30 1.61
N SER A 321 3.01 -4.58 0.72
CA SER A 321 2.96 -3.12 0.58
C SER A 321 3.23 -2.71 -0.86
N ASP A 322 3.09 -1.45 -1.18
CA ASP A 322 3.36 -0.89 -2.50
C ASP A 322 4.84 -0.89 -2.93
N VAL A 323 5.76 -1.19 -2.01
CA VAL A 323 7.21 -1.13 -2.24
C VAL A 323 7.68 -1.83 -3.53
N PRO A 324 7.24 -3.06 -3.87
CA PRO A 324 7.68 -3.74 -5.09
C PRO A 324 7.34 -2.99 -6.38
N PHE A 325 6.34 -2.12 -6.34
CA PHE A 325 5.84 -1.39 -7.49
C PHE A 325 6.36 0.04 -7.59
N LEU A 326 7.23 0.48 -6.66
CA LEU A 326 7.76 1.84 -6.60
C LEU A 326 9.29 1.89 -6.86
N SER A 327 9.82 0.94 -7.64
CA SER A 327 11.27 0.78 -7.87
C SER A 327 11.96 2.01 -8.49
N ASN A 328 11.23 2.88 -9.20
CA ASN A 328 11.78 4.11 -9.77
C ASN A 328 11.97 5.24 -8.75
N TRP A 329 11.51 5.04 -7.50
CA TRP A 329 11.56 6.06 -6.46
C TRP A 329 12.73 5.91 -5.49
N GLY A 330 13.69 5.03 -5.79
CA GLY A 330 14.92 4.85 -5.02
C GLY A 330 14.94 3.59 -4.14
N ARG A 331 15.92 3.51 -3.25
CA ARG A 331 16.08 2.38 -2.33
C ARG A 331 14.93 2.35 -1.32
N PRO A 332 14.19 1.26 -1.21
CA PRO A 332 13.00 1.22 -0.36
C PRO A 332 13.35 1.05 1.11
N LEU A 333 12.65 1.79 1.95
CA LEU A 333 12.53 1.61 3.39
C LEU A 333 11.05 1.47 3.72
N LEU A 334 10.71 0.73 4.78
CA LEU A 334 9.36 0.53 5.28
C LEU A 334 9.29 0.88 6.75
N ILE A 335 8.48 1.86 7.13
CA ILE A 335 8.29 2.24 8.54
C ILE A 335 7.00 3.05 8.69
N GLY A 336 6.31 2.87 9.80
CA GLY A 336 5.18 3.72 10.17
C GLY A 336 4.64 3.42 11.57
N PRO A 337 3.82 4.32 12.10
CA PRO A 337 3.18 4.13 13.39
C PRO A 337 2.05 3.11 13.32
N GLY A 338 1.57 2.69 14.50
CA GLY A 338 0.47 1.76 14.63
C GLY A 338 0.86 0.30 14.40
N THR A 339 -0.10 -0.59 14.61
CA THR A 339 0.09 -2.04 14.49
C THR A 339 -0.88 -2.63 13.47
N ILE A 340 -0.37 -3.53 12.63
CA ILE A 340 -1.19 -4.25 11.64
C ILE A 340 -2.33 -5.07 12.27
N HIS A 341 -2.24 -5.37 13.57
CA HIS A 341 -3.24 -6.18 14.26
C HIS A 341 -4.61 -5.52 14.43
N VAL A 342 -4.68 -4.19 14.30
CA VAL A 342 -5.95 -3.44 14.34
C VAL A 342 -6.43 -2.99 12.97
N ALA A 343 -5.56 -3.01 11.96
CA ALA A 343 -5.92 -2.72 10.58
C ALA A 343 -7.00 -3.68 10.07
N HIS A 344 -7.87 -3.21 9.18
CA HIS A 344 -8.98 -3.98 8.59
C HIS A 344 -10.04 -4.48 9.58
N THR A 345 -10.00 -4.02 10.84
CA THR A 345 -11.03 -4.36 11.85
C THR A 345 -12.05 -3.23 11.99
N ASP A 346 -13.15 -3.51 12.67
CA ASP A 346 -14.17 -2.51 13.09
C ASP A 346 -13.71 -1.62 14.25
N ARG A 347 -12.53 -1.91 14.82
CA ARG A 347 -11.88 -1.18 15.91
C ARG A 347 -10.56 -0.56 15.49
N GLU A 348 -10.38 -0.31 14.23
CA GLU A 348 -9.16 0.31 13.73
C GLU A 348 -8.92 1.64 14.45
N HIS A 349 -7.72 1.79 14.98
CA HIS A 349 -7.29 2.97 15.74
C HIS A 349 -5.77 3.14 15.72
N ILE A 350 -5.34 4.31 16.13
CA ILE A 350 -3.92 4.61 16.38
C ILE A 350 -3.79 5.43 17.67
N ALA A 351 -2.72 5.21 18.41
CA ALA A 351 -2.42 6.07 19.55
C ALA A 351 -1.95 7.46 19.06
N ILE A 352 -2.50 8.52 19.65
CA ILE A 352 -2.15 9.89 19.30
C ILE A 352 -0.64 10.12 19.49
N ALA A 353 -0.08 9.60 20.59
CA ALA A 353 1.34 9.67 20.84
C ALA A 353 2.20 8.95 19.76
N ASP A 354 1.66 7.96 19.08
CA ASP A 354 2.36 7.27 18.00
C ASP A 354 2.41 8.11 16.73
N LEU A 355 1.39 8.93 16.46
CA LEU A 355 1.41 9.91 15.38
C LEU A 355 2.52 10.95 15.60
N ASP A 356 2.61 11.50 16.80
CA ASP A 356 3.66 12.46 17.16
C ASP A 356 5.06 11.85 17.06
N ARG A 357 5.24 10.64 17.60
CA ARG A 357 6.51 9.90 17.47
C ARG A 357 6.87 9.60 16.02
N ALA A 358 5.87 9.32 15.18
CA ALA A 358 6.08 9.08 13.75
C ALA A 358 6.61 10.33 13.04
N VAL A 359 6.10 11.52 13.34
CA VAL A 359 6.60 12.78 12.79
C VAL A 359 8.10 12.94 13.07
N GLU A 360 8.51 12.69 14.32
CA GLU A 360 9.93 12.73 14.71
C GLU A 360 10.76 11.67 13.98
N THR A 361 10.24 10.46 13.92
CA THR A 361 10.91 9.31 13.30
C THR A 361 11.14 9.55 11.82
N TYR A 362 10.10 9.96 11.08
CA TYR A 362 10.21 10.28 9.64
C TYR A 362 11.19 11.43 9.39
N ALA A 363 11.12 12.51 10.19
CA ALA A 363 12.01 13.63 10.03
C ALA A 363 13.48 13.25 10.30
N THR A 364 13.74 12.45 11.34
CA THR A 364 15.08 11.96 11.68
C THR A 364 15.62 11.03 10.62
N LEU A 365 14.80 10.06 10.17
CA LEU A 365 15.20 9.10 9.15
C LEU A 365 15.54 9.81 7.83
N ALA A 366 14.68 10.73 7.37
CA ALA A 366 14.94 11.50 6.15
C ALA A 366 16.21 12.36 6.27
N ALA A 367 16.41 13.04 7.38
CA ALA A 367 17.63 13.83 7.61
C ALA A 367 18.90 12.97 7.59
N THR A 368 18.86 11.78 8.17
CA THR A 368 19.98 10.81 8.15
C THR A 368 20.29 10.35 6.70
N LEU A 369 19.26 10.04 5.92
CA LEU A 369 19.42 9.61 4.52
C LEU A 369 19.89 10.76 3.61
N LEU A 370 19.51 12.00 3.88
CA LEU A 370 19.96 13.17 3.13
C LEU A 370 21.40 13.58 3.43
N ALA A 371 21.94 13.10 4.54
CA ALA A 371 23.34 13.31 4.93
C ALA A 371 24.28 12.19 4.44
N SER A 372 23.75 11.08 3.93
CA SER A 372 24.51 9.94 3.39
C SER A 372 24.74 10.08 1.88
#